data_0c500c77569826f8675e2d030a69a3a4
#
_entry.id   0c500c77569826f8675e2d030a69a3a4
#
_cell.length_a   1.000
_cell.length_b   1.000
_cell.length_c   1.000
_cell.angle_alpha   90.00
_cell.angle_beta   90.00
_cell.angle_gamma   90.00
#
_symmetry.space_group_name_H-M   'P 1'
#
loop_
_entity.id
_entity.type
_entity.pdbx_description
1 polymer ?
#
loop_
_entity_poly.entity_id
_entity_poly.type
_entity_poly.pdbx_seq_one_letter_code
_entity_poly.pdbx_strand_id
1 'polypeptide(L)'
;MTRIVLAGGGTAGHTSPLIATAQALAELDPEVEITCIGTSKGLETRVIPQAGLRLELIRPVPMPRKPNFDLVKLPWNLRQSVREARAILRQAKAQALIGFGGYVAIPAYLAARAMKVPVLVHEANRVVGI
;
A
#
# COMPACT_ATOMS: atom_id res chain seq x y z
N MET A 1 15.82 -10.73 -10.89
CA MET A 1 14.65 -9.87 -11.13
C MET A 1 14.14 -9.31 -9.80
N THR A 2 13.98 -8.01 -9.72
CA THR A 2 13.57 -7.35 -8.49
C THR A 2 12.05 -7.21 -8.46
N ARG A 3 11.45 -7.56 -7.34
CA ARG A 3 10.00 -7.48 -7.15
C ARG A 3 9.69 -6.62 -5.95
N ILE A 4 8.98 -5.54 -6.18
CA ILE A 4 8.68 -4.54 -5.15
C ILE A 4 7.19 -4.27 -5.12
N VAL A 5 6.65 -4.16 -3.92
CA VAL A 5 5.25 -3.80 -3.72
C VAL A 5 5.21 -2.41 -3.10
N LEU A 6 4.35 -1.57 -3.64
CA LEU A 6 4.13 -0.20 -3.16
C LEU A 6 2.72 -0.11 -2.57
N ALA A 7 2.59 0.49 -1.41
CA ALA A 7 1.29 0.61 -0.75
C ALA A 7 1.04 2.04 -0.32
N GLY A 8 -0.11 2.56 -0.71
CA GLY A 8 -0.52 3.91 -0.35
C GLY A 8 -1.77 4.27 -1.11
N GLY A 9 -2.37 5.38 -0.77
CA GLY A 9 -3.55 5.79 -1.48
C GLY A 9 -4.47 6.65 -0.64
N GLY A 10 -5.68 6.81 -1.13
CA GLY A 10 -6.68 7.65 -0.48
C GLY A 10 -6.67 9.07 -0.98
N THR A 11 -5.51 9.70 -1.04
CA THR A 11 -5.38 11.09 -1.48
C THR A 11 -4.23 11.23 -2.46
N ALA A 12 -4.22 12.35 -3.17
CA ALA A 12 -3.12 12.68 -4.08
C ALA A 12 -1.79 12.78 -3.34
N GLY A 13 -1.81 13.20 -2.08
CA GLY A 13 -0.60 13.31 -1.27
C GLY A 13 0.09 11.97 -1.03
N HIS A 14 -0.65 10.88 -1.07
CA HIS A 14 -0.08 9.54 -0.91
C HIS A 14 0.15 8.84 -2.25
N THR A 15 -0.64 9.20 -3.26
CA THR A 15 -0.61 8.51 -4.55
C THR A 15 0.49 9.06 -5.45
N SER A 16 0.71 10.38 -5.46
CA SER A 16 1.71 10.99 -6.31
C SER A 16 3.13 10.52 -5.98
N PRO A 17 3.56 10.48 -4.70
CA PRO A 17 4.89 9.94 -4.39
C PRO A 17 5.02 8.47 -4.77
N LEU A 18 3.95 7.70 -4.65
CA LEU A 18 3.96 6.29 -5.03
C LEU A 18 4.26 6.13 -6.51
N ILE A 19 3.55 6.88 -7.35
CA ILE A 19 3.74 6.81 -8.79
C ILE A 19 5.13 7.28 -9.18
N ALA A 20 5.61 8.38 -8.58
CA ALA A 20 6.94 8.90 -8.85
C ALA A 20 8.01 7.88 -8.50
N THR A 21 7.85 7.19 -7.36
CA THR A 21 8.80 6.16 -6.95
C THR A 21 8.79 4.99 -7.92
N ALA A 22 7.61 4.57 -8.37
CA ALA A 22 7.50 3.47 -9.32
C ALA A 22 8.20 3.80 -10.62
N GLN A 23 8.02 5.03 -11.11
CA GLN A 23 8.68 5.47 -12.34
C GLN A 23 10.19 5.52 -12.19
N ALA A 24 10.67 6.00 -11.05
CA ALA A 24 12.11 6.06 -10.79
C ALA A 24 12.72 4.66 -10.70
N LEU A 25 12.02 3.73 -10.06
CA LEU A 25 12.48 2.34 -9.97
C LEU A 25 12.56 1.70 -11.36
N ALA A 26 11.58 1.98 -12.21
CA ALA A 26 11.58 1.42 -13.56
C ALA A 26 12.73 1.97 -14.40
N GLU A 27 13.13 3.22 -14.16
CA GLU A 27 14.28 3.78 -14.84
C GLU A 27 15.59 3.16 -14.37
N LEU A 28 15.68 2.88 -13.06
CA LEU A 28 16.90 2.27 -12.50
C LEU A 28 17.02 0.80 -12.88
N ASP A 29 15.90 0.10 -13.00
CA ASP A 29 15.88 -1.32 -13.32
C ASP A 29 14.70 -1.59 -14.25
N PRO A 30 14.94 -1.60 -15.57
CA PRO A 30 13.82 -1.83 -16.50
C PRO A 30 13.11 -3.18 -16.34
N GLU A 31 13.73 -4.13 -15.65
CA GLU A 31 13.12 -5.43 -15.41
C GLU A 31 12.41 -5.53 -14.07
N VAL A 32 12.33 -4.44 -13.30
CA VAL A 32 11.66 -4.47 -12.01
C VAL A 32 10.18 -4.77 -12.18
N GLU A 33 9.66 -5.65 -11.34
CA GLU A 33 8.23 -5.90 -11.29
C GLU A 33 7.64 -5.15 -10.10
N ILE A 34 6.70 -4.26 -10.39
CA ILE A 34 6.08 -3.41 -9.40
C ILE A 34 4.61 -3.74 -9.31
N THR A 35 4.14 -3.98 -8.10
CA THR A 35 2.72 -4.17 -7.80
C THR A 35 2.32 -3.13 -6.77
N CYS A 36 1.19 -2.47 -7.00
CA CYS A 36 0.68 -1.47 -6.07
C CYS A 36 -0.53 -2.02 -5.32
N ILE A 37 -0.62 -1.70 -4.04
CA ILE A 37 -1.77 -2.08 -3.22
C ILE A 37 -2.58 -0.82 -2.93
N GLY A 38 -3.88 -0.90 -3.16
CA GLY A 38 -4.79 0.19 -2.85
C GLY A 38 -6.15 -0.36 -2.46
N THR A 39 -7.12 0.53 -2.30
CA THR A 39 -8.50 0.15 -2.03
C THR A 39 -9.40 0.71 -3.12
N SER A 40 -10.63 0.18 -3.18
CA SER A 40 -11.59 0.62 -4.20
C SER A 40 -12.13 2.02 -3.96
N LYS A 41 -11.85 2.62 -2.79
CA LYS A 41 -12.42 3.92 -2.42
C LYS A 41 -11.51 5.11 -2.68
N GLY A 42 -10.26 4.90 -3.07
CA GLY A 42 -9.32 6.00 -3.21
C GLY A 42 -9.06 6.41 -4.65
N LEU A 43 -8.24 7.45 -4.81
CA LEU A 43 -7.80 7.90 -6.12
C LEU A 43 -6.98 6.86 -6.85
N GLU A 44 -6.39 5.95 -6.13
CA GLU A 44 -5.49 4.95 -6.71
C GLU A 44 -6.18 4.10 -7.78
N THR A 45 -7.49 3.88 -7.66
CA THR A 45 -8.20 3.08 -8.65
C THR A 45 -8.20 3.73 -10.04
N ARG A 46 -7.99 5.03 -10.10
CA ARG A 46 -7.94 5.78 -11.34
C ARG A 46 -6.52 6.09 -11.77
N VAL A 47 -5.74 6.65 -10.86
CA VAL A 47 -4.43 7.22 -11.27
C VAL A 47 -3.34 6.17 -11.42
N ILE A 48 -3.38 5.09 -10.64
CA ILE A 48 -2.35 4.06 -10.73
C ILE A 48 -2.43 3.28 -12.04
N PRO A 49 -3.62 2.79 -12.46
CA PRO A 49 -3.70 2.16 -13.78
C PRO A 49 -3.40 3.11 -14.93
N GLN A 50 -3.77 4.39 -14.81
CA GLN A 50 -3.45 5.37 -15.85
C GLN A 50 -1.96 5.57 -16.01
N ALA A 51 -1.20 5.38 -14.94
CA ALA A 51 0.26 5.47 -15.00
C ALA A 51 0.92 4.19 -15.54
N GLY A 52 0.12 3.20 -15.91
CA GLY A 52 0.64 1.94 -16.45
C GLY A 52 1.11 0.96 -15.38
N LEU A 53 0.70 1.16 -14.14
CA LEU A 53 1.12 0.33 -13.02
C LEU A 53 0.04 -0.68 -12.67
N ARG A 54 0.48 -1.85 -12.20
CA ARG A 54 -0.44 -2.88 -11.75
C ARG A 54 -0.99 -2.53 -10.37
N LEU A 55 -2.31 -2.58 -10.22
CA LEU A 55 -2.98 -2.29 -8.96
C LEU A 55 -3.74 -3.50 -8.47
N GLU A 56 -3.46 -3.91 -7.24
CA GLU A 56 -4.23 -4.94 -6.54
C GLU A 56 -4.97 -4.29 -5.40
N LEU A 57 -6.22 -4.67 -5.20
CA LEU A 57 -7.08 -4.03 -4.22
C LEU A 57 -7.24 -4.89 -2.97
N ILE A 58 -7.25 -4.24 -1.81
CA ILE A 58 -7.58 -4.90 -0.55
C ILE A 58 -8.81 -4.22 0.03
N ARG A 59 -9.42 -4.90 1.00
CA ARG A 59 -10.59 -4.36 1.69
C ARG A 59 -10.21 -3.07 2.42
N PRO A 60 -10.97 -1.98 2.22
CA PRO A 60 -10.72 -0.76 2.98
C PRO A 60 -11.06 -0.98 4.47
N VAL A 61 -10.25 -0.37 5.33
CA VAL A 61 -10.45 -0.44 6.77
C VAL A 61 -10.77 0.96 7.26
N PRO A 62 -12.06 1.30 7.38
CA PRO A 62 -12.42 2.63 7.86
C PRO A 62 -12.02 2.80 9.32
N MET A 63 -11.45 3.96 9.63
CA MET A 63 -11.10 4.30 11.00
C MET A 63 -12.24 5.13 11.56
N PRO A 64 -13.05 4.58 12.47
CA PRO A 64 -14.18 5.32 13.02
C PRO A 64 -13.70 6.46 13.90
N ARG A 65 -14.31 7.63 13.71
CA ARG A 65 -14.00 8.80 14.54
C ARG A 65 -14.83 8.83 15.83
N LYS A 66 -15.89 8.05 15.85
CA LYS A 66 -16.78 7.98 17.01
C LYS A 66 -17.05 6.51 17.33
N PRO A 67 -17.33 6.18 18.59
CA PRO A 67 -17.74 4.81 18.91
C PRO A 67 -19.02 4.46 18.16
N ASN A 68 -18.95 3.41 17.34
CA ASN A 68 -20.08 2.90 16.60
C ASN A 68 -19.79 1.45 16.20
N PHE A 69 -20.62 0.89 15.33
CA PHE A 69 -20.43 -0.49 14.89
C PHE A 69 -19.13 -0.69 14.15
N ASP A 70 -18.63 0.34 13.47
CA ASP A 70 -17.36 0.23 12.75
C ASP A 70 -16.20 0.01 13.71
N LEU A 71 -16.28 0.59 14.90
CA LEU A 71 -15.25 0.37 15.91
C LEU A 71 -15.22 -1.09 16.37
N VAL A 72 -16.39 -1.71 16.52
CA VAL A 72 -16.49 -3.11 16.91
C VAL A 72 -15.96 -4.01 15.80
N LYS A 73 -16.22 -3.64 14.55
CA LYS A 73 -15.79 -4.43 13.39
C LYS A 73 -14.36 -4.18 12.98
N LEU A 74 -13.71 -3.17 13.54
CA LEU A 74 -12.37 -2.78 13.13
C LEU A 74 -11.36 -3.92 13.19
N PRO A 75 -11.26 -4.70 14.28
CA PRO A 75 -10.30 -5.80 14.30
C PRO A 75 -10.57 -6.84 13.22
N TRP A 76 -11.84 -7.12 12.93
CA TRP A 76 -12.21 -8.08 11.90
C TRP A 76 -11.85 -7.56 10.51
N ASN A 77 -12.21 -6.29 10.22
CA ASN A 77 -11.91 -5.69 8.93
C ASN A 77 -10.41 -5.60 8.71
N LEU A 78 -9.66 -5.23 9.75
CA LEU A 78 -8.22 -5.16 9.66
C LEU A 78 -7.61 -6.53 9.38
N ARG A 79 -8.10 -7.56 10.07
CA ARG A 79 -7.60 -8.93 9.86
C ARG A 79 -7.83 -9.38 8.42
N GLN A 80 -9.02 -9.13 7.87
CA GLN A 80 -9.32 -9.50 6.49
C GLN A 80 -8.43 -8.74 5.51
N SER A 81 -8.25 -7.45 5.74
CA SER A 81 -7.40 -6.63 4.89
C SER A 81 -5.95 -7.10 4.92
N VAL A 82 -5.45 -7.47 6.10
CA VAL A 82 -4.09 -8.00 6.24
C VAL A 82 -3.95 -9.31 5.48
N ARG A 83 -4.95 -10.19 5.56
CA ARG A 83 -4.92 -11.46 4.82
C ARG A 83 -4.85 -11.22 3.32
N GLU A 84 -5.62 -10.26 2.84
CA GLU A 84 -5.60 -9.90 1.41
C GLU A 84 -4.24 -9.33 1.02
N ALA A 85 -3.68 -8.48 1.85
CA ALA A 85 -2.35 -7.92 1.59
C ALA A 85 -1.27 -9.02 1.58
N ARG A 86 -1.37 -9.99 2.50
CA ARG A 86 -0.45 -11.12 2.52
C ARG A 86 -0.53 -11.93 1.24
N ALA A 87 -1.74 -12.16 0.73
CA ALA A 87 -1.92 -12.88 -0.52
C ALA A 87 -1.26 -12.14 -1.69
N ILE A 88 -1.40 -10.82 -1.73
CA ILE A 88 -0.79 -10.01 -2.77
C ILE A 88 0.73 -10.08 -2.69
N LEU A 89 1.29 -9.92 -1.49
CA LEU A 89 2.74 -9.99 -1.30
C LEU A 89 3.28 -11.36 -1.71
N ARG A 90 2.53 -12.43 -1.41
CA ARG A 90 2.93 -13.78 -1.77
C ARG A 90 2.89 -13.99 -3.27
N GLN A 91 1.82 -13.56 -3.93
CA GLN A 91 1.69 -13.70 -5.37
C GLN A 91 2.74 -12.88 -6.12
N ALA A 92 3.01 -11.68 -5.63
CA ALA A 92 4.02 -10.82 -6.23
C ALA A 92 5.44 -11.28 -5.91
N LYS A 93 5.59 -12.21 -4.99
CA LYS A 93 6.90 -12.65 -4.50
C LYS A 93 7.74 -11.47 -4.05
N ALA A 94 7.12 -10.60 -3.27
CA ALA A 94 7.69 -9.32 -2.90
C ALA A 94 9.00 -9.47 -2.14
N GLN A 95 10.01 -8.74 -2.56
CA GLN A 95 11.29 -8.68 -1.89
C GLN A 95 11.36 -7.50 -0.94
N ALA A 96 10.53 -6.49 -1.17
CA ALA A 96 10.43 -5.33 -0.30
C ALA A 96 9.06 -4.68 -0.48
N LEU A 97 8.62 -3.97 0.56
CA LEU A 97 7.41 -3.17 0.53
C LEU A 97 7.78 -1.73 0.83
N ILE A 98 7.31 -0.81 0.02
CA ILE A 98 7.46 0.62 0.27
C ILE A 98 6.09 1.21 0.54
N GLY A 99 5.92 1.85 1.68
CA GLY A 99 4.66 2.46 2.07
C GLY A 99 4.70 3.97 2.00
N PHE A 100 3.61 4.57 1.56
CA PHE A 100 3.49 6.01 1.35
C PHE A 100 2.45 6.66 2.26
N GLY A 101 2.00 5.93 3.27
CA GLY A 101 1.04 6.46 4.22
C GLY A 101 -0.41 6.18 3.84
N GLY A 102 -1.32 6.70 4.65
CA GLY A 102 -2.74 6.45 4.49
C GLY A 102 -3.16 5.15 5.15
N TYR A 103 -4.47 4.97 5.25
CA TYR A 103 -5.00 3.78 5.92
C TYR A 103 -4.73 2.50 5.13
N VAL A 104 -4.51 2.64 3.81
CA VAL A 104 -4.19 1.49 2.96
C VAL A 104 -2.86 0.84 3.35
N ALA A 105 -1.90 1.65 3.78
CA ALA A 105 -0.57 1.15 4.07
C ALA A 105 -0.52 0.30 5.34
N ILE A 106 -1.42 0.54 6.30
CA ILE A 106 -1.38 -0.16 7.58
C ILE A 106 -1.51 -1.68 7.42
N PRO A 107 -2.52 -2.21 6.71
CA PRO A 107 -2.60 -3.66 6.50
C PRO A 107 -1.39 -4.22 5.77
N ALA A 108 -0.85 -3.46 4.81
CA ALA A 108 0.33 -3.90 4.07
C ALA A 108 1.56 -4.00 4.97
N TYR A 109 1.74 -3.04 5.87
CA TYR A 109 2.85 -3.07 6.82
C TYR A 109 2.76 -4.30 7.73
N LEU A 110 1.56 -4.57 8.25
CA LEU A 110 1.35 -5.70 9.13
C LEU A 110 1.58 -7.03 8.40
N ALA A 111 1.11 -7.11 7.15
CA ALA A 111 1.31 -8.31 6.34
C ALA A 111 2.80 -8.54 6.06
N ALA A 112 3.51 -7.49 5.67
CA ALA A 112 4.94 -7.59 5.37
C ALA A 112 5.72 -8.00 6.61
N ARG A 113 5.39 -7.44 7.77
CA ARG A 113 6.03 -7.80 9.02
C ARG A 113 5.83 -9.29 9.34
N ALA A 114 4.62 -9.77 9.16
CA ALA A 114 4.31 -11.18 9.41
C ALA A 114 5.07 -12.11 8.47
N MET A 115 5.34 -11.66 7.26
CA MET A 115 6.04 -12.45 6.24
C MET A 115 7.55 -12.18 6.24
N LYS A 116 8.02 -11.32 7.12
CA LYS A 116 9.44 -10.93 7.20
C LYS A 116 9.94 -10.28 5.91
N VAL A 117 9.07 -9.54 5.25
CA VAL A 117 9.42 -8.74 4.07
C VAL A 117 9.91 -7.37 4.56
N PRO A 118 11.07 -6.90 4.11
CA PRO A 118 11.56 -5.57 4.52
C PRO A 118 10.60 -4.46 4.12
N VAL A 119 10.44 -3.48 4.99
CA VAL A 119 9.52 -2.36 4.77
C VAL A 119 10.29 -1.06 4.81
N LEU A 120 10.09 -0.24 3.76
CA LEU A 120 10.55 1.14 3.72
C LEU A 120 9.32 2.05 3.83
N VAL A 121 9.42 3.08 4.65
CA VAL A 121 8.30 4.01 4.82
C VAL A 121 8.71 5.38 4.30
N HIS A 122 7.93 5.88 3.33
CA HIS A 122 8.09 7.23 2.82
C HIS A 122 7.10 8.13 3.55
N GLU A 123 7.63 9.15 4.24
CA GLU A 123 6.78 10.04 5.01
C GLU A 123 6.56 11.33 4.25
N ALA A 124 5.37 11.49 3.72
CA ALA A 124 5.06 12.66 2.91
C ALA A 124 4.84 13.92 3.73
N ASN A 125 4.55 13.77 5.02
CA ASN A 125 4.31 14.91 5.87
C ASN A 125 5.56 15.34 6.56
N ARG A 126 6.46 15.27 6.31
CA ARG A 126 7.52 15.74 6.83
C ARG A 126 7.66 15.91 8.17
N VAL A 127 7.47 16.14 8.73
CA VAL A 127 7.72 16.45 9.87
C VAL A 127 8.31 15.78 10.69
N VAL A 128 8.61 15.49 10.65
CA VAL A 128 9.07 14.96 11.25
C VAL A 128 9.93 14.78 11.94
N GLY A 129 10.19 14.74 12.06
CA GLY A 129 11.01 14.60 12.66
C GLY A 129 11.29 14.84 13.18
N ILE A 130 11.10 14.95 12.95
CA ILE A 130 11.32 15.04 13.37
C ILE A 130 11.48 14.90 13.95
#